data_ee4423acb7ddc480202a35a8a837489f
#
_entry.id   ee4423acb7ddc480202a35a8a837489f
#
_cell.length_a   1.000
_cell.length_b   1.000
_cell.length_c   1.000
_cell.angle_alpha   90.00
_cell.angle_beta   90.00
_cell.angle_gamma   90.00
#
_symmetry.space_group_name_H-M   'P 1'
#
loop_
_entity.id
_entity.type
_entity.pdbx_description
1 polymer ?
#
loop_
_entity_poly.entity_id
_entity_poly.type
_entity_poly.pdbx_seq_one_letter_code
_entity_poly.pdbx_strand_id
1 'polypeptide(L)'
;KLPDTFDDLISLPGIGNYTASAILAIAFNKSFIPIDGNVERVLKRYLFLKKEKEITKENLHKKKSILGTSLRSSDYAQALMELGALICKPTNPNCLKCPISKKCKSFRKKDFKLVKNSKKNIDKYFILNVYKKDKKYLLVKNTKFKFLKNLRIFPMQELSKPKKFNKTINFKMSNMNMNIKIQYPKIVREISSSYWVDQKKIGNSMLPTFTKKVVKYLESNL
;
A
#
# COMPACT_ATOMS: atom_id res chain seq x y z
N LYS A 1 -14.90 -2.07 23.57
CA LYS A 1 -14.24 -0.75 23.70
C LYS A 1 -12.95 -0.80 22.88
N LEU A 2 -12.64 0.26 22.12
CA LEU A 2 -11.37 0.34 21.39
C LEU A 2 -10.21 0.47 22.39
N PRO A 3 -9.13 -0.34 22.25
CA PRO A 3 -7.95 -0.19 23.10
C PRO A 3 -7.32 1.19 22.96
N ASP A 4 -6.73 1.67 24.03
CA ASP A 4 -6.13 3.00 24.12
C ASP A 4 -4.62 2.98 24.45
N THR A 5 -3.99 1.80 24.31
CA THR A 5 -2.53 1.64 24.37
C THR A 5 -1.96 1.27 23.00
N PHE A 6 -0.68 1.58 22.77
CA PHE A 6 -0.04 1.29 21.49
C PHE A 6 0.07 -0.21 21.24
N ASP A 7 0.45 -0.98 22.25
CA ASP A 7 0.70 -2.41 22.14
C ASP A 7 -0.60 -3.19 21.92
N ASP A 8 -1.67 -2.83 22.62
CA ASP A 8 -2.98 -3.43 22.39
C ASP A 8 -3.52 -3.14 21.00
N LEU A 9 -3.36 -1.91 20.51
CA LEU A 9 -3.78 -1.56 19.13
C LEU A 9 -2.98 -2.33 18.09
N ILE A 10 -1.66 -2.47 18.25
CA ILE A 10 -0.80 -3.22 17.33
C ILE A 10 -1.16 -4.71 17.31
N SER A 11 -1.66 -5.27 18.40
CA SER A 11 -2.08 -6.66 18.47
C SER A 11 -3.31 -6.97 17.58
N LEU A 12 -4.08 -5.94 17.23
CA LEU A 12 -5.29 -6.10 16.41
C LEU A 12 -4.95 -6.33 14.92
N PRO A 13 -5.64 -7.30 14.27
CA PRO A 13 -5.41 -7.57 12.85
C PRO A 13 -5.64 -6.35 11.96
N GLY A 14 -4.64 -5.99 11.16
CA GLY A 14 -4.72 -4.86 10.23
C GLY A 14 -4.31 -3.51 10.79
N ILE A 15 -4.03 -3.40 12.09
CA ILE A 15 -3.50 -2.19 12.70
C ILE A 15 -1.96 -2.25 12.73
N GLY A 16 -1.34 -1.33 12.01
CA GLY A 16 0.11 -1.11 12.01
C GLY A 16 0.49 0.16 12.78
N ASN A 17 1.81 0.42 12.89
CA ASN A 17 2.36 1.54 13.65
C ASN A 17 1.71 2.90 13.30
N TYR A 18 1.45 3.14 12.01
CA TYR A 18 0.77 4.37 11.57
C TYR A 18 -0.65 4.45 12.13
N THR A 19 -1.45 3.40 11.96
CA THR A 19 -2.86 3.38 12.38
C THR A 19 -2.97 3.47 13.90
N ALA A 20 -2.15 2.72 14.65
CA ALA A 20 -2.11 2.80 16.11
C ALA A 20 -1.76 4.22 16.58
N SER A 21 -0.70 4.82 16.00
CA SER A 21 -0.30 6.19 16.34
C SER A 21 -1.39 7.22 15.99
N ALA A 22 -2.08 7.04 14.87
CA ALA A 22 -3.18 7.94 14.45
C ALA A 22 -4.38 7.85 15.39
N ILE A 23 -4.78 6.64 15.79
CA ILE A 23 -5.86 6.43 16.75
C ILE A 23 -5.51 7.09 18.09
N LEU A 24 -4.29 6.85 18.61
CA LEU A 24 -3.87 7.40 19.89
C LEU A 24 -3.79 8.92 19.88
N ALA A 25 -3.28 9.51 18.80
CA ALA A 25 -3.20 10.96 18.70
C ALA A 25 -4.57 11.59 18.51
N ILE A 26 -5.37 11.09 17.55
CA ILE A 26 -6.57 11.78 17.10
C ILE A 26 -7.77 11.47 17.99
N ALA A 27 -7.98 10.20 18.35
CA ALA A 27 -9.14 9.79 19.13
C ALA A 27 -8.90 9.90 20.66
N PHE A 28 -7.66 9.70 21.10
CA PHE A 28 -7.32 9.71 22.54
C PHE A 28 -6.47 10.89 22.97
N ASN A 29 -6.16 11.82 22.10
CA ASN A 29 -5.30 13.00 22.33
C ASN A 29 -3.95 12.65 23.01
N LYS A 30 -3.44 11.43 22.79
CA LYS A 30 -2.15 10.98 23.33
C LYS A 30 -0.99 11.48 22.47
N SER A 31 0.18 11.75 23.07
CA SER A 31 1.35 12.33 22.41
C SER A 31 2.01 11.35 21.43
N PHE A 32 1.36 11.11 20.29
CA PHE A 32 1.85 10.30 19.18
C PHE A 32 1.90 11.12 17.89
N ILE A 33 2.90 10.86 17.05
CA ILE A 33 2.98 11.42 15.69
C ILE A 33 2.84 10.27 14.70
N PRO A 34 1.69 10.16 14.00
CA PRO A 34 1.51 9.18 12.94
C PRO A 34 2.34 9.57 11.72
N ILE A 35 3.21 8.67 11.25
CA ILE A 35 4.05 8.92 10.07
C ILE A 35 3.39 8.30 8.85
N ASP A 36 2.60 9.10 8.14
CA ASP A 36 2.12 8.81 6.79
C ASP A 36 3.12 9.30 5.74
N GLY A 37 2.78 9.17 4.46
CA GLY A 37 3.62 9.66 3.36
C GLY A 37 3.81 11.19 3.36
N ASN A 38 2.89 11.95 3.94
CA ASN A 38 2.95 13.40 4.05
C ASN A 38 3.90 13.81 5.17
N VAL A 39 3.71 13.27 6.36
CA VAL A 39 4.58 13.52 7.53
C VAL A 39 5.99 13.02 7.26
N GLU A 40 6.15 11.84 6.63
CA GLU A 40 7.45 11.33 6.18
C GLU A 40 8.18 12.34 5.28
N ARG A 41 7.49 12.91 4.30
CA ARG A 41 8.04 13.93 3.39
C ARG A 41 8.45 15.19 4.12
N VAL A 42 7.60 15.69 5.03
CA VAL A 42 7.91 16.85 5.87
C VAL A 42 9.18 16.58 6.68
N LEU A 43 9.25 15.46 7.37
CA LEU A 43 10.38 15.07 8.22
C LEU A 43 11.69 14.95 7.41
N LYS A 44 11.64 14.29 6.25
CA LYS A 44 12.79 14.16 5.35
C LYS A 44 13.34 15.52 4.91
N ARG A 45 12.47 16.47 4.55
CA ARG A 45 12.89 17.82 4.16
C ARG A 45 13.34 18.66 5.34
N TYR A 46 12.61 18.58 6.44
CA TYR A 46 12.94 19.35 7.65
C TYR A 46 14.36 19.01 8.14
N LEU A 47 14.72 17.73 8.16
CA LEU A 47 16.03 17.22 8.58
C LEU A 47 17.06 17.16 7.45
N PHE A 48 16.66 17.35 6.19
CA PHE A 48 17.52 17.16 5.01
C PHE A 48 18.10 15.75 4.90
N LEU A 49 17.25 14.73 5.02
CA LEU A 49 17.69 13.33 4.94
C LEU A 49 17.90 12.93 3.48
N LYS A 50 19.14 12.63 3.11
CA LYS A 50 19.55 12.34 1.72
C LYS A 50 20.08 10.91 1.52
N LYS A 51 20.38 10.18 2.57
CA LYS A 51 20.92 8.82 2.48
C LYS A 51 19.79 7.79 2.66
N GLU A 52 19.78 6.72 1.86
CA GLU A 52 18.74 5.68 1.95
C GLU A 52 18.62 5.08 3.36
N LYS A 53 19.74 4.85 4.04
CA LYS A 53 19.76 4.36 5.42
C LYS A 53 19.07 5.30 6.42
N GLU A 54 19.03 6.59 6.14
CA GLU A 54 18.43 7.60 7.04
C GLU A 54 16.90 7.64 6.90
N ILE A 55 16.37 7.20 5.76
CA ILE A 55 14.96 7.29 5.42
C ILE A 55 14.19 5.98 5.61
N THR A 56 14.77 5.00 6.27
CA THR A 56 14.04 3.79 6.66
C THR A 56 12.91 4.13 7.63
N LYS A 57 11.83 3.36 7.62
CA LYS A 57 10.69 3.61 8.51
C LYS A 57 11.13 3.68 9.98
N GLU A 58 12.01 2.77 10.38
CA GLU A 58 12.55 2.71 11.74
C GLU A 58 13.31 4.00 12.12
N ASN A 59 14.22 4.46 11.24
CA ASN A 59 14.97 5.69 11.51
C ASN A 59 14.09 6.94 11.49
N LEU A 60 13.05 6.97 10.67
CA LEU A 60 12.08 8.06 10.68
C LEU A 60 11.26 8.06 11.98
N HIS A 61 10.87 6.88 12.47
CA HIS A 61 10.21 6.77 13.77
C HIS A 61 11.09 7.23 14.94
N LYS A 62 12.39 6.92 14.92
CA LYS A 62 13.35 7.43 15.92
C LYS A 62 13.51 8.96 15.87
N LYS A 63 13.40 9.55 14.67
CA LYS A 63 13.60 10.99 14.45
C LYS A 63 12.33 11.84 14.59
N LYS A 64 11.15 11.24 14.73
CA LYS A 64 9.88 11.98 14.78
C LYS A 64 9.78 12.96 15.96
N SER A 65 10.45 12.65 17.08
CA SER A 65 10.48 13.51 18.26
C SER A 65 11.01 14.92 18.00
N ILE A 66 11.81 15.11 16.94
CA ILE A 66 12.33 16.44 16.56
C ILE A 66 11.23 17.39 16.08
N LEU A 67 10.08 16.85 15.67
CA LEU A 67 8.91 17.65 15.34
C LEU A 67 8.22 18.21 16.60
N GLY A 68 8.62 17.76 17.79
CA GLY A 68 8.07 18.20 19.06
C GLY A 68 6.80 17.46 19.45
N THR A 69 6.18 17.94 20.51
CA THR A 69 4.92 17.44 21.07
C THR A 69 3.96 18.61 21.31
N SER A 70 2.69 18.30 21.54
CA SER A 70 1.67 19.28 21.87
C SER A 70 0.69 18.69 22.88
N LEU A 71 0.17 19.50 23.79
CA LEU A 71 -0.97 19.13 24.64
C LEU A 71 -2.24 18.89 23.82
N ARG A 72 -2.34 19.52 22.64
CA ARG A 72 -3.37 19.27 21.63
C ARG A 72 -2.85 18.28 20.59
N SER A 73 -2.58 17.07 21.01
CA SER A 73 -1.96 16.04 20.15
C SER A 73 -2.80 15.69 18.94
N SER A 74 -4.13 15.69 19.07
CA SER A 74 -5.05 15.47 17.97
C SER A 74 -4.88 16.51 16.86
N ASP A 75 -4.96 17.79 17.21
CA ASP A 75 -4.81 18.88 16.24
C ASP A 75 -3.41 18.91 15.64
N TYR A 76 -2.41 18.65 16.49
CA TYR A 76 -1.02 18.66 16.04
C TYR A 76 -0.70 17.57 15.04
N ALA A 77 -1.20 16.36 15.26
CA ALA A 77 -1.04 15.24 14.33
C ALA A 77 -1.71 15.55 12.96
N GLN A 78 -2.93 16.08 13.00
CA GLN A 78 -3.67 16.47 11.80
C GLN A 78 -2.96 17.62 11.07
N ALA A 79 -2.52 18.67 11.80
CA ALA A 79 -1.79 19.79 11.23
C ALA A 79 -0.49 19.36 10.52
N LEU A 80 0.24 18.36 11.04
CA LEU A 80 1.42 17.81 10.37
C LEU A 80 1.06 17.07 9.06
N MET A 81 -0.03 16.33 9.04
CA MET A 81 -0.53 15.67 7.82
C MET A 81 -0.95 16.70 6.78
N GLU A 82 -1.71 17.74 7.17
CA GLU A 82 -2.16 18.83 6.29
C GLU A 82 -0.99 19.67 5.79
N LEU A 83 -0.02 19.97 6.64
CA LEU A 83 1.21 20.63 6.23
C LEU A 83 1.88 19.90 5.07
N GLY A 84 1.94 18.58 5.15
CA GLY A 84 2.45 17.76 4.06
C GLY A 84 1.55 17.77 2.83
N ALA A 85 0.24 17.67 3.00
CA ALA A 85 -0.71 17.61 1.89
C ALA A 85 -0.83 18.94 1.14
N LEU A 86 -0.93 20.05 1.85
CA LEU A 86 -1.30 21.36 1.29
C LEU A 86 -0.10 22.28 1.00
N ILE A 87 0.92 22.25 1.85
CA ILE A 87 2.05 23.17 1.82
C ILE A 87 3.33 22.49 1.35
N CYS A 88 3.78 21.45 2.06
CA CYS A 88 5.00 20.72 1.72
C CYS A 88 4.75 19.67 0.63
N LYS A 89 4.17 20.08 -0.50
CA LYS A 89 3.78 19.20 -1.62
C LYS A 89 4.96 18.41 -2.19
N PRO A 90 4.73 17.25 -2.85
CA PRO A 90 5.80 16.48 -3.49
C PRO A 90 6.63 17.29 -4.47
N THR A 91 5.95 18.05 -5.33
CA THR A 91 6.54 19.00 -6.28
C THR A 91 6.13 20.42 -5.86
N ASN A 92 7.01 21.40 -6.09
CA ASN A 92 6.77 22.82 -5.84
C ASN A 92 6.16 23.11 -4.44
N PRO A 93 6.90 22.81 -3.34
CA PRO A 93 6.41 23.09 -2.00
C PRO A 93 6.28 24.61 -1.77
N ASN A 94 5.19 25.05 -1.15
CA ASN A 94 4.95 26.44 -0.82
C ASN A 94 5.63 26.84 0.49
N CYS A 95 6.96 26.94 0.44
CA CYS A 95 7.78 27.16 1.64
C CYS A 95 7.59 28.54 2.28
N LEU A 96 7.13 29.55 1.53
CA LEU A 96 6.87 30.89 2.06
C LEU A 96 5.67 30.89 3.01
N LYS A 97 4.68 30.01 2.78
CA LYS A 97 3.53 29.83 3.68
C LYS A 97 3.78 28.74 4.76
N CYS A 98 4.97 28.14 4.80
CA CYS A 98 5.25 27.05 5.72
C CYS A 98 5.63 27.55 7.13
N PRO A 99 4.88 27.21 8.20
CA PRO A 99 5.15 27.71 9.54
C PRO A 99 6.48 27.23 10.11
N ILE A 100 7.04 26.11 9.61
CA ILE A 100 8.32 25.56 10.07
C ILE A 100 9.48 25.86 9.11
N SER A 101 9.30 26.72 8.11
CA SER A 101 10.30 27.01 7.07
C SER A 101 11.63 27.52 7.64
N LYS A 102 11.59 28.41 8.65
CA LYS A 102 12.79 28.99 9.30
C LYS A 102 13.78 27.94 9.81
N LYS A 103 13.27 26.82 10.35
CA LYS A 103 14.10 25.72 10.87
C LYS A 103 14.31 24.58 9.86
N CYS A 104 13.67 24.65 8.69
CA CYS A 104 13.74 23.60 7.67
C CYS A 104 15.07 23.61 6.94
N LYS A 105 15.85 22.52 7.06
CA LYS A 105 17.17 22.41 6.41
C LYS A 105 17.08 22.40 4.88
N SER A 106 16.06 21.77 4.30
CA SER A 106 15.85 21.79 2.83
C SER A 106 15.53 23.16 2.31
N PHE A 107 14.75 23.95 3.06
CA PHE A 107 14.44 25.36 2.68
C PHE A 107 15.69 26.22 2.67
N ARG A 108 16.50 26.13 3.72
CA ARG A 108 17.78 26.87 3.80
C ARG A 108 18.77 26.49 2.69
N LYS A 109 18.79 25.21 2.29
CA LYS A 109 19.64 24.69 1.21
C LYS A 109 19.03 24.81 -0.18
N LYS A 110 17.79 25.32 -0.30
CA LYS A 110 17.03 25.39 -1.57
C LYS A 110 16.98 24.06 -2.33
N ASP A 111 17.06 22.93 -1.63
CA ASP A 111 17.03 21.58 -2.21
C ASP A 111 15.89 20.75 -1.61
N PHE A 112 14.87 20.53 -2.42
CA PHE A 112 13.64 19.83 -2.06
C PHE A 112 13.54 18.42 -2.63
N LYS A 113 14.56 17.96 -3.37
CA LYS A 113 14.58 16.61 -3.95
C LYS A 113 14.54 15.56 -2.82
N LEU A 114 13.64 14.62 -2.96
CA LEU A 114 13.50 13.50 -2.02
C LEU A 114 14.28 12.30 -2.53
N VAL A 115 15.04 11.68 -1.65
CA VAL A 115 15.55 10.34 -1.91
C VAL A 115 14.38 9.37 -1.80
N LYS A 116 14.17 8.59 -2.83
CA LYS A 116 13.18 7.50 -2.82
C LYS A 116 13.88 6.24 -2.34
N ASN A 117 13.26 5.52 -1.40
CA ASN A 117 13.63 4.12 -1.18
C ASN A 117 13.33 3.39 -2.49
N SER A 118 14.35 3.09 -3.25
CA SER A 118 14.22 2.26 -4.46
C SER A 118 13.93 0.82 -4.02
N LYS A 119 12.67 0.51 -3.79
CA LYS A 119 12.30 -0.90 -3.75
C LYS A 119 12.60 -1.47 -5.13
N LYS A 120 13.59 -2.34 -5.23
CA LYS A 120 13.84 -3.08 -6.47
C LYS A 120 12.54 -3.75 -6.91
N ASN A 121 12.19 -3.58 -8.17
CA ASN A 121 11.09 -4.34 -8.74
C ASN A 121 11.46 -5.84 -8.70
N ILE A 122 10.50 -6.65 -8.31
CA ILE A 122 10.65 -8.11 -8.23
C ILE A 122 9.76 -8.71 -9.30
N ASP A 123 10.36 -9.42 -10.25
CA ASP A 123 9.60 -10.15 -11.25
C ASP A 123 9.15 -11.49 -10.68
N LYS A 124 7.86 -11.75 -10.75
CA LYS A 124 7.24 -12.99 -10.34
C LYS A 124 6.42 -13.57 -11.47
N TYR A 125 6.37 -14.89 -11.52
CA TYR A 125 5.76 -15.65 -12.62
C TYR A 125 4.63 -16.50 -12.08
N PHE A 126 3.48 -16.45 -12.75
CA PHE A 126 2.27 -17.15 -12.31
C PHE A 126 1.58 -17.87 -13.47
N ILE A 127 0.96 -18.99 -13.16
CA ILE A 127 -0.10 -19.60 -13.96
C ILE A 127 -1.42 -19.22 -13.30
N LEU A 128 -2.34 -18.66 -14.07
CA LEU A 128 -3.70 -18.31 -13.64
C LEU A 128 -4.68 -19.19 -14.38
N ASN A 129 -5.45 -19.98 -13.63
CA ASN A 129 -6.44 -20.89 -14.16
C ASN A 129 -7.81 -20.21 -14.23
N VAL A 130 -8.38 -20.13 -15.43
CA VAL A 130 -9.71 -19.59 -15.68
C VAL A 130 -10.68 -20.75 -15.89
N TYR A 131 -11.59 -20.93 -14.93
CA TYR A 131 -12.74 -21.80 -15.08
C TYR A 131 -13.97 -20.95 -15.32
N LYS A 132 -14.67 -21.22 -16.44
CA LYS A 132 -15.88 -20.51 -16.84
C LYS A 132 -17.02 -21.49 -17.06
N LYS A 133 -18.18 -21.23 -16.46
CA LYS A 133 -19.41 -21.98 -16.64
C LYS A 133 -20.59 -21.00 -16.61
N ASP A 134 -21.49 -21.07 -17.61
CA ASP A 134 -22.73 -20.27 -17.65
C ASP A 134 -22.54 -18.77 -17.32
N LYS A 135 -21.60 -18.11 -17.99
CA LYS A 135 -21.21 -16.70 -17.76
C LYS A 135 -20.72 -16.39 -16.34
N LYS A 136 -20.30 -17.42 -15.57
CA LYS A 136 -19.70 -17.29 -14.25
C LYS A 136 -18.23 -17.69 -14.27
N TYR A 137 -17.42 -17.01 -13.46
CA TYR A 137 -16.02 -17.36 -13.23
C TYR A 137 -15.85 -17.97 -11.85
N LEU A 138 -15.00 -19.00 -11.74
CA LEU A 138 -14.60 -19.58 -10.46
C LEU A 138 -13.52 -18.72 -9.82
N LEU A 139 -13.77 -18.20 -8.64
CA LEU A 139 -12.81 -17.50 -7.80
C LEU A 139 -12.57 -18.30 -6.53
N VAL A 140 -11.40 -18.11 -5.92
CA VAL A 140 -11.01 -18.75 -4.66
C VAL A 140 -10.59 -17.70 -3.64
N LYS A 141 -10.80 -17.99 -2.35
CA LYS A 141 -10.23 -17.17 -1.28
C LYS A 141 -8.70 -17.38 -1.26
N ASN A 142 -7.95 -16.30 -1.43
CA ASN A 142 -6.49 -16.37 -1.42
C ASN A 142 -5.95 -16.60 0.00
N THR A 143 -5.54 -17.80 0.30
CA THR A 143 -4.87 -18.17 1.56
C THR A 143 -3.36 -18.39 1.37
N LYS A 144 -2.91 -18.54 0.10
CA LYS A 144 -1.53 -18.93 -0.24
C LYS A 144 -0.56 -17.76 -0.36
N PHE A 145 -1.01 -16.65 -0.96
CA PHE A 145 -0.13 -15.52 -1.24
C PHE A 145 -0.27 -14.44 -0.17
N LYS A 146 0.85 -13.77 0.17
CA LYS A 146 0.86 -12.63 1.10
C LYS A 146 0.13 -11.40 0.53
N PHE A 147 0.18 -11.20 -0.81
CA PHE A 147 -0.60 -10.15 -1.49
C PHE A 147 -2.06 -10.59 -1.65
N LEU A 148 -3.00 -9.65 -1.56
CA LEU A 148 -4.44 -9.90 -1.64
C LEU A 148 -4.94 -11.04 -0.72
N LYS A 149 -4.28 -11.24 0.43
CA LYS A 149 -4.60 -12.29 1.39
C LYS A 149 -6.06 -12.19 1.82
N ASN A 150 -6.73 -13.33 1.89
CA ASN A 150 -8.15 -13.49 2.23
C ASN A 150 -9.14 -12.85 1.23
N LEU A 151 -8.68 -12.29 0.12
CA LEU A 151 -9.54 -11.77 -0.93
C LEU A 151 -9.82 -12.84 -2.00
N ARG A 152 -10.88 -12.64 -2.78
CA ARG A 152 -11.27 -13.56 -3.86
C ARG A 152 -10.50 -13.25 -5.14
N ILE A 153 -9.71 -14.20 -5.62
CA ILE A 153 -8.90 -14.11 -6.83
C ILE A 153 -9.14 -15.34 -7.70
N PHE A 154 -8.69 -15.30 -8.97
CA PHE A 154 -8.62 -16.52 -9.78
C PHE A 154 -7.65 -17.53 -9.16
N PRO A 155 -7.90 -18.83 -9.29
CA PRO A 155 -6.93 -19.86 -8.87
C PRO A 155 -5.58 -19.62 -9.56
N MET A 156 -4.53 -19.48 -8.77
CA MET A 156 -3.19 -19.18 -9.27
C MET A 156 -2.13 -20.07 -8.64
N GLN A 157 -1.04 -20.26 -9.38
CA GLN A 157 0.17 -20.93 -8.92
C GLN A 157 1.39 -20.08 -9.26
N GLU A 158 2.25 -19.82 -8.27
CA GLU A 158 3.54 -19.16 -8.47
C GLU A 158 4.55 -20.18 -9.01
N LEU A 159 5.36 -19.77 -9.97
CA LEU A 159 6.44 -20.56 -10.54
C LEU A 159 7.77 -20.16 -9.93
N SER A 160 8.58 -21.14 -9.52
CA SER A 160 9.90 -20.89 -8.94
C SER A 160 10.94 -20.41 -9.96
N LYS A 161 10.77 -20.78 -11.22
CA LYS A 161 11.66 -20.39 -12.32
C LYS A 161 10.84 -19.84 -13.48
N PRO A 162 11.32 -18.76 -14.15
CA PRO A 162 10.64 -18.24 -15.31
C PRO A 162 10.70 -19.27 -16.46
N LYS A 163 9.53 -19.58 -17.00
CA LYS A 163 9.40 -20.33 -18.25
C LYS A 163 9.05 -19.35 -19.36
N LYS A 164 9.57 -19.56 -20.57
CA LYS A 164 9.09 -18.80 -21.73
C LYS A 164 7.63 -19.14 -21.99
N PHE A 165 6.77 -18.13 -21.96
CA PHE A 165 5.36 -18.25 -22.29
C PHE A 165 5.06 -17.49 -23.59
N ASN A 166 4.32 -18.10 -24.49
CA ASN A 166 4.00 -17.45 -25.79
C ASN A 166 3.02 -16.30 -25.66
N LYS A 167 2.21 -16.27 -24.60
CA LYS A 167 1.27 -15.18 -24.27
C LYS A 167 1.29 -14.97 -22.77
N THR A 168 1.78 -13.83 -22.30
CA THR A 168 1.74 -13.43 -20.89
C THR A 168 1.03 -12.10 -20.75
N ILE A 169 0.32 -11.95 -19.63
CA ILE A 169 -0.22 -10.67 -19.20
C ILE A 169 0.67 -10.14 -18.09
N ASN A 170 1.00 -8.87 -18.15
CA ASN A 170 1.81 -8.22 -17.15
C ASN A 170 0.94 -7.32 -16.27
N PHE A 171 0.95 -7.57 -14.97
CA PHE A 171 0.35 -6.69 -13.98
C PHE A 171 1.41 -6.20 -13.00
N LYS A 172 1.32 -4.91 -12.66
CA LYS A 172 2.16 -4.34 -11.61
C LYS A 172 1.37 -4.17 -10.33
N MET A 173 1.88 -4.72 -9.24
CA MET A 173 1.31 -4.59 -7.91
C MET A 173 2.40 -4.15 -6.93
N SER A 174 2.36 -2.88 -6.49
CA SER A 174 3.43 -2.26 -5.70
C SER A 174 4.78 -2.36 -6.43
N ASN A 175 5.76 -3.06 -5.87
CA ASN A 175 7.07 -3.32 -6.48
C ASN A 175 7.17 -4.72 -7.13
N MET A 176 6.06 -5.42 -7.30
CA MET A 176 6.02 -6.73 -7.94
C MET A 176 5.48 -6.61 -9.37
N ASN A 177 6.27 -7.04 -10.33
CA ASN A 177 5.84 -7.24 -11.71
C ASN A 177 5.36 -8.69 -11.82
N MET A 178 4.08 -8.88 -12.07
CA MET A 178 3.46 -10.19 -12.21
C MET A 178 3.40 -10.57 -13.70
N ASN A 179 4.17 -11.57 -14.09
CA ASN A 179 4.11 -12.17 -15.43
C ASN A 179 3.17 -13.37 -15.35
N ILE A 180 2.02 -13.30 -16.01
CA ILE A 180 0.94 -14.28 -15.84
C ILE A 180 0.64 -14.98 -17.15
N LYS A 181 0.70 -16.30 -17.13
CA LYS A 181 0.16 -17.15 -18.20
C LYS A 181 -1.25 -17.59 -17.82
N ILE A 182 -2.23 -17.30 -18.68
CA ILE A 182 -3.59 -17.79 -18.52
C ILE A 182 -3.71 -19.21 -19.07
N GLN A 183 -4.41 -20.06 -18.34
CA GLN A 183 -4.80 -21.40 -18.75
C GLN A 183 -6.30 -21.60 -18.57
N TYR A 184 -6.90 -22.43 -19.43
CA TYR A 184 -8.31 -22.83 -19.39
C TYR A 184 -8.41 -24.34 -19.16
N PRO A 185 -8.29 -24.80 -17.91
CA PRO A 185 -8.37 -26.23 -17.63
C PRO A 185 -9.78 -26.77 -17.92
N LYS A 186 -9.86 -27.95 -18.57
CA LYS A 186 -11.13 -28.60 -18.88
C LYS A 186 -11.84 -29.18 -17.65
N ILE A 187 -11.07 -29.58 -16.64
CA ILE A 187 -11.58 -30.24 -15.43
C ILE A 187 -11.53 -29.25 -14.27
N VAL A 188 -12.66 -29.01 -13.65
CA VAL A 188 -12.74 -28.30 -12.37
C VAL A 188 -12.46 -29.32 -11.27
N ARG A 189 -11.25 -29.33 -10.71
CA ARG A 189 -11.00 -30.08 -9.46
C ARG A 189 -11.74 -29.36 -8.33
N GLU A 190 -12.27 -30.11 -7.39
CA GLU A 190 -12.82 -29.50 -6.17
C GLU A 190 -11.76 -28.65 -5.50
N ILE A 191 -12.01 -27.33 -5.45
CA ILE A 191 -11.13 -26.38 -4.80
C ILE A 191 -11.88 -25.88 -3.56
N SER A 192 -11.36 -26.18 -2.39
CA SER A 192 -11.91 -25.70 -1.13
C SER A 192 -12.03 -24.17 -1.13
N SER A 193 -13.12 -23.64 -0.62
CA SER A 193 -13.41 -22.19 -0.57
C SER A 193 -13.49 -21.53 -1.95
N SER A 194 -14.08 -22.21 -2.94
CA SER A 194 -14.35 -21.68 -4.26
C SER A 194 -15.74 -21.04 -4.34
N TYR A 195 -15.87 -20.04 -5.25
CA TYR A 195 -17.08 -19.25 -5.46
C TYR A 195 -17.30 -19.02 -6.95
N TRP A 196 -18.47 -19.36 -7.46
CA TRP A 196 -18.90 -18.97 -8.81
C TRP A 196 -19.48 -17.58 -8.80
N VAL A 197 -18.87 -16.65 -9.52
CA VAL A 197 -19.25 -15.24 -9.56
C VAL A 197 -19.70 -14.88 -10.97
N ASP A 198 -20.89 -14.30 -11.09
CA ASP A 198 -21.45 -13.85 -12.36
C ASP A 198 -20.58 -12.74 -12.95
N GLN A 199 -20.25 -12.88 -14.25
CA GLN A 199 -19.44 -11.92 -15.00
C GLN A 199 -19.98 -10.50 -14.90
N LYS A 200 -21.29 -10.30 -15.07
CA LYS A 200 -21.93 -8.98 -14.99
C LYS A 200 -21.84 -8.33 -13.61
N LYS A 201 -21.76 -9.13 -12.54
CA LYS A 201 -21.67 -8.62 -11.17
C LYS A 201 -20.24 -8.28 -10.74
N ILE A 202 -19.22 -8.69 -11.47
CA ILE A 202 -17.82 -8.51 -11.09
C ILE A 202 -17.44 -7.03 -10.99
N GLY A 203 -17.89 -6.20 -11.93
CA GLY A 203 -17.59 -4.76 -11.94
C GLY A 203 -18.01 -4.06 -10.65
N ASN A 204 -19.24 -4.34 -10.17
CA ASN A 204 -19.84 -3.71 -8.99
C ASN A 204 -19.59 -4.47 -7.68
N SER A 205 -18.88 -5.61 -7.74
CA SER A 205 -18.62 -6.42 -6.55
C SER A 205 -17.41 -5.91 -5.77
N MET A 206 -17.33 -6.26 -4.47
CA MET A 206 -16.18 -6.00 -3.60
C MET A 206 -15.00 -6.93 -3.90
N LEU A 207 -14.60 -7.04 -5.17
CA LEU A 207 -13.45 -7.82 -5.61
C LEU A 207 -12.21 -6.94 -5.75
N PRO A 208 -11.00 -7.51 -5.56
CA PRO A 208 -9.76 -6.79 -5.78
C PRO A 208 -9.69 -6.22 -7.20
N THR A 209 -9.09 -5.05 -7.34
CA THR A 209 -8.83 -4.42 -8.65
C THR A 209 -8.08 -5.35 -9.60
N PHE A 210 -7.17 -6.18 -9.07
CA PHE A 210 -6.48 -7.22 -9.83
C PHE A 210 -7.47 -8.19 -10.48
N THR A 211 -8.40 -8.76 -9.71
CA THR A 211 -9.42 -9.70 -10.22
C THR A 211 -10.29 -9.05 -11.29
N LYS A 212 -10.73 -7.81 -11.06
CA LYS A 212 -11.51 -7.04 -12.05
C LYS A 212 -10.74 -6.79 -13.35
N LYS A 213 -9.45 -6.44 -13.26
CA LYS A 213 -8.58 -6.25 -14.44
C LYS A 213 -8.38 -7.54 -15.23
N VAL A 214 -8.22 -8.68 -14.56
CA VAL A 214 -8.13 -9.99 -15.24
C VAL A 214 -9.42 -10.25 -16.03
N VAL A 215 -10.59 -10.07 -15.42
CA VAL A 215 -11.88 -10.26 -16.11
C VAL A 215 -11.99 -9.35 -17.33
N LYS A 216 -11.69 -8.06 -17.18
CA LYS A 216 -11.71 -7.12 -18.30
C LYS A 216 -10.79 -7.57 -19.45
N TYR A 217 -9.59 -8.08 -19.11
CA TYR A 217 -8.69 -8.64 -20.13
C TYR A 217 -9.28 -9.85 -20.83
N LEU A 218 -9.92 -10.78 -20.07
CA LEU A 218 -10.56 -11.96 -20.64
C LEU A 218 -11.71 -11.59 -21.60
N GLU A 219 -12.49 -10.57 -21.26
CA GLU A 219 -13.60 -10.07 -22.09
C GLU A 219 -13.14 -9.41 -23.38
N SER A 220 -11.95 -8.77 -23.35
CA SER A 220 -11.40 -8.10 -24.54
C SER A 220 -10.64 -9.03 -25.48
N ASN A 221 -10.35 -10.30 -25.07
CA ASN A 221 -9.50 -11.24 -25.81
C ASN A 221 -10.17 -12.61 -26.03
N LEU A 222 -11.44 -12.74 -25.71
CA LEU A 222 -12.33 -13.85 -26.04
C LEU A 222 -13.35 -13.43 -27.09
#